data_74966bf69ed57143f547a77f0f43f6e8
#
_entry.id   74966bf69ed57143f547a77f0f43f6e8
#
_cell.length_a   1.000
_cell.length_b   1.000
_cell.length_c   1.000
_cell.angle_alpha   90.00
_cell.angle_beta   90.00
_cell.angle_gamma   90.00
#
_symmetry.space_group_name_H-M   'P 1'
#
loop_
_entity.id
_entity.type
_entity.pdbx_description
1 polymer ?
#
loop_
_entity_poly.entity_id
_entity_poly.type
_entity_poly.pdbx_seq_one_letter_code
_entity_poly.pdbx_strand_id
1 'polypeptide(L)'
;MGGCCGTTPDFIRKLSGALKGVKPGKRPARKKCTVLCSERKTVDASRPLIIGERLNPTGKKALKEAYLNGDGGFIAARAVEQEEAGADILDVNTGVPGADEKTLMTTAVNLITSVSNLPLSVDSSDIAALEAGLRTFPGKALVNSVNGEDSSLKAVLPLVKKYGAAVVGLCLDEKGVPKDAESRFRIASKIVDAALKEGIPREDIVIDCLTLTVSAEQSQAKETLKAIKDVKRKLKVKTVLGCLLYTSPSPRD
;
A
#
# COMPACT_ATOMS: atom_id res chain seq x y z
N MET A 1 14.84 -17.82 21.78
CA MET A 1 16.06 -17.35 22.48
C MET A 1 17.23 -17.48 21.55
N GLY A 2 18.23 -16.64 21.69
CA GLY A 2 19.42 -16.59 20.84
C GLY A 2 20.53 -15.84 21.54
N GLY A 3 21.57 -15.49 20.81
CA GLY A 3 22.69 -14.69 21.32
C GLY A 3 22.91 -13.45 20.46
N CYS A 4 23.79 -12.58 20.96
CA CYS A 4 24.26 -11.38 20.29
C CYS A 4 25.77 -11.23 20.54
N CYS A 5 26.30 -10.03 20.48
CA CYS A 5 27.72 -9.75 20.71
C CYS A 5 28.24 -10.42 21.98
N GLY A 6 29.38 -11.11 21.91
CA GLY A 6 29.99 -11.85 23.01
C GLY A 6 29.40 -13.24 23.29
N THR A 7 28.42 -13.71 22.54
CA THR A 7 27.89 -15.07 22.65
C THR A 7 28.87 -16.08 22.07
N THR A 8 29.29 -17.04 22.92
CA THR A 8 30.19 -18.13 22.51
C THR A 8 29.42 -19.41 22.20
N PRO A 9 30.02 -20.38 21.47
CA PRO A 9 29.44 -21.70 21.27
C PRO A 9 29.03 -22.41 22.58
N ASP A 10 29.80 -22.23 23.65
CA ASP A 10 29.50 -22.82 24.96
C ASP A 10 28.25 -22.21 25.58
N PHE A 11 28.03 -20.90 25.41
CA PHE A 11 26.80 -20.25 25.86
C PHE A 11 25.59 -20.85 25.12
N ILE A 12 25.68 -21.02 23.82
CA ILE A 12 24.60 -21.62 23.03
C ILE A 12 24.35 -23.08 23.44
N ARG A 13 25.40 -23.85 23.71
CA ARG A 13 25.29 -25.23 24.16
C ARG A 13 24.56 -25.32 25.51
N LYS A 14 24.92 -24.48 26.48
CA LYS A 14 24.26 -24.38 27.80
C LYS A 14 22.80 -23.96 27.64
N LEU A 15 22.52 -22.94 26.81
CA LEU A 15 21.17 -22.47 26.51
C LEU A 15 20.31 -23.58 25.91
N SER A 16 20.84 -24.28 24.90
CA SER A 16 20.17 -25.41 24.23
C SER A 16 19.88 -26.54 25.26
N GLY A 17 20.84 -26.85 26.13
CA GLY A 17 20.64 -27.85 27.19
C GLY A 17 19.55 -27.44 28.17
N ALA A 18 19.54 -26.18 28.61
CA ALA A 18 18.54 -25.67 29.57
C ALA A 18 17.12 -25.63 28.96
N LEU A 19 17.01 -25.53 27.64
CA LEU A 19 15.72 -25.51 26.92
C LEU A 19 15.26 -26.89 26.46
N LYS A 20 16.06 -27.93 26.67
CA LYS A 20 15.71 -29.29 26.24
C LYS A 20 14.45 -29.75 27.00
N GLY A 21 13.39 -30.07 26.25
CA GLY A 21 12.09 -30.45 26.80
C GLY A 21 11.17 -29.32 27.25
N VAL A 22 11.63 -28.06 27.19
CA VAL A 22 10.77 -26.89 27.44
C VAL A 22 9.84 -26.66 26.27
N LYS A 23 8.53 -26.72 26.51
CA LYS A 23 7.53 -26.39 25.49
C LYS A 23 7.41 -24.86 25.36
N PRO A 24 7.29 -24.33 24.12
CA PRO A 24 7.02 -22.91 23.92
C PRO A 24 5.74 -22.50 24.65
N GLY A 25 5.76 -21.37 25.33
CA GLY A 25 4.57 -20.78 25.93
C GLY A 25 3.51 -20.45 24.89
N LYS A 26 2.23 -20.60 25.24
CA LYS A 26 1.13 -20.15 24.37
C LYS A 26 1.23 -18.64 24.21
N ARG A 27 1.41 -18.18 22.99
CA ARG A 27 1.33 -16.74 22.67
C ARG A 27 -0.13 -16.29 22.77
N PRO A 28 -0.42 -15.15 23.42
CA PRO A 28 -1.76 -14.60 23.38
C PRO A 28 -2.16 -14.32 21.92
N ALA A 29 -3.43 -14.57 21.58
CA ALA A 29 -3.96 -14.24 20.27
C ALA A 29 -3.84 -12.73 20.07
N ARG A 30 -3.09 -12.29 19.08
CA ARG A 30 -3.03 -10.88 18.72
C ARG A 30 -4.31 -10.48 17.97
N LYS A 31 -4.84 -9.30 18.28
CA LYS A 31 -5.91 -8.72 17.48
C LYS A 31 -5.38 -8.52 16.06
N LYS A 32 -6.02 -9.17 15.09
CA LYS A 32 -5.68 -9.00 13.68
C LYS A 32 -6.14 -7.64 13.21
N CYS A 33 -5.24 -6.82 12.73
CA CYS A 33 -5.52 -5.51 12.15
C CYS A 33 -4.55 -5.26 10.99
N THR A 34 -4.96 -4.42 10.06
CA THR A 34 -4.09 -3.91 9.00
C THR A 34 -3.03 -3.03 9.63
N VAL A 35 -1.76 -3.39 9.46
CA VAL A 35 -0.62 -2.65 9.98
C VAL A 35 0.36 -2.42 8.85
N LEU A 36 0.81 -1.18 8.70
CA LEU A 36 1.92 -0.80 7.85
C LEU A 36 3.06 -0.25 8.72
N CYS A 37 4.28 -0.37 8.29
CA CYS A 37 5.40 0.21 9.03
C CYS A 37 6.55 0.60 8.11
N SER A 38 7.28 1.61 8.52
CA SER A 38 8.65 1.87 8.11
C SER A 38 9.62 1.21 9.10
N GLU A 39 10.91 1.51 9.00
CA GLU A 39 11.90 1.11 10.02
C GLU A 39 11.69 1.80 11.37
N ARG A 40 10.99 2.96 11.41
CA ARG A 40 10.88 3.83 12.59
C ARG A 40 9.45 4.05 13.07
N LYS A 41 8.43 3.88 12.23
CA LYS A 41 7.03 4.18 12.54
C LYS A 41 6.12 3.03 12.16
N THR A 42 5.19 2.71 13.04
CA THR A 42 4.12 1.74 12.79
C THR A 42 2.78 2.46 12.77
N VAL A 43 1.97 2.18 11.78
CA VAL A 43 0.63 2.73 11.59
C VAL A 43 -0.36 1.59 11.49
N ASP A 44 -1.41 1.62 12.30
CA ASP A 44 -2.49 0.65 12.24
C ASP A 44 -3.80 1.28 11.75
N ALA A 45 -4.60 0.52 11.01
CA ALA A 45 -5.88 0.97 10.50
C ALA A 45 -7.04 0.77 11.51
N SER A 46 -6.81 0.99 12.79
CA SER A 46 -7.87 1.02 13.81
C SER A 46 -8.74 2.28 13.73
N ARG A 47 -8.21 3.34 13.12
CA ARG A 47 -8.88 4.60 12.78
C ARG A 47 -8.80 4.87 11.27
N PRO A 48 -9.53 5.87 10.74
CA PRO A 48 -9.26 6.38 9.40
C PRO A 48 -7.82 6.89 9.28
N LEU A 49 -7.15 6.54 8.17
CA LEU A 49 -5.80 6.95 7.85
C LEU A 49 -5.83 7.86 6.62
N ILE A 50 -4.88 8.79 6.57
CA ILE A 50 -4.67 9.70 5.43
C ILE A 50 -3.46 9.22 4.64
N ILE A 51 -3.68 8.95 3.35
CA ILE A 51 -2.61 8.63 2.39
C ILE A 51 -2.32 9.91 1.60
N GLY A 52 -1.10 10.44 1.73
CA GLY A 52 -0.62 11.60 1.00
C GLY A 52 -0.25 11.23 -0.43
N GLU A 53 -0.89 11.84 -1.43
CA GLU A 53 -0.77 11.49 -2.86
C GLU A 53 0.02 12.54 -3.66
N ARG A 54 0.67 13.51 -3.03
CA ARG A 54 1.34 14.60 -3.76
C ARG A 54 2.68 14.21 -4.42
N LEU A 55 3.13 12.95 -4.27
CA LEU A 55 4.30 12.37 -4.94
C LEU A 55 3.94 11.60 -6.23
N ASN A 56 2.72 11.75 -6.72
CA ASN A 56 2.28 11.23 -8.02
C ASN A 56 2.41 12.33 -9.10
N PRO A 57 3.22 12.11 -10.16
CA PRO A 57 3.48 13.11 -11.20
C PRO A 57 2.31 13.35 -12.14
N THR A 58 1.25 12.55 -12.09
CA THR A 58 0.08 12.67 -12.97
C THR A 58 -0.60 14.02 -12.77
N GLY A 59 -0.66 14.83 -13.84
CA GLY A 59 -1.24 16.17 -13.81
C GLY A 59 -0.38 17.25 -13.11
N LYS A 60 0.79 16.90 -12.58
CA LYS A 60 1.67 17.81 -11.82
C LYS A 60 2.98 18.05 -12.58
N LYS A 61 3.01 19.08 -13.42
CA LYS A 61 4.16 19.39 -14.30
C LYS A 61 5.48 19.55 -13.53
N ALA A 62 5.49 20.33 -12.46
CA ALA A 62 6.69 20.58 -11.67
C ALA A 62 7.27 19.28 -11.05
N LEU A 63 6.43 18.39 -10.55
CA LEU A 63 6.87 17.11 -10.00
C LEU A 63 7.40 16.18 -11.09
N LYS A 64 6.76 16.17 -12.28
CA LYS A 64 7.26 15.42 -13.43
C LYS A 64 8.65 15.89 -13.85
N GLU A 65 8.86 17.20 -13.92
CA GLU A 65 10.16 17.81 -14.22
C GLU A 65 11.19 17.48 -13.14
N ALA A 66 10.81 17.50 -11.86
CA ALA A 66 11.69 17.10 -10.76
C ALA A 66 12.17 15.65 -10.88
N TYR A 67 11.29 14.70 -11.22
CA TYR A 67 11.67 13.32 -11.47
C TYR A 67 12.63 13.19 -12.67
N LEU A 68 12.35 13.88 -13.79
CA LEU A 68 13.18 13.82 -15.00
C LEU A 68 14.56 14.44 -14.80
N ASN A 69 14.65 15.54 -14.04
CA ASN A 69 15.89 16.27 -13.81
C ASN A 69 16.66 15.79 -12.57
N GLY A 70 16.12 14.83 -11.81
CA GLY A 70 16.73 14.33 -10.59
C GLY A 70 16.75 15.38 -9.44
N ASP A 71 15.74 16.28 -9.42
CA ASP A 71 15.60 17.28 -8.33
C ASP A 71 15.08 16.60 -7.06
N GLY A 72 15.99 15.96 -6.35
CA GLY A 72 15.70 15.31 -5.08
C GLY A 72 15.23 16.29 -4.00
N GLY A 73 15.66 17.55 -4.03
CA GLY A 73 15.24 18.56 -3.08
C GLY A 73 13.75 18.84 -3.16
N PHE A 74 13.22 18.99 -4.37
CA PHE A 74 11.79 19.18 -4.60
C PHE A 74 10.95 17.97 -4.14
N ILE A 75 11.39 16.76 -4.47
CA ILE A 75 10.69 15.52 -4.09
C ILE A 75 10.69 15.35 -2.56
N ALA A 76 11.84 15.57 -1.91
CA ALA A 76 11.98 15.50 -0.46
C ALA A 76 11.07 16.51 0.25
N ALA A 77 11.04 17.77 -0.22
CA ALA A 77 10.17 18.80 0.33
C ALA A 77 8.68 18.38 0.26
N ARG A 78 8.22 17.80 -0.87
CA ARG A 78 6.84 17.28 -1.01
C ARG A 78 6.53 16.16 -0.04
N ALA A 79 7.49 15.29 0.29
CA ALA A 79 7.30 14.22 1.27
C ALA A 79 7.14 14.81 2.68
N VAL A 80 8.02 15.73 3.08
CA VAL A 80 8.00 16.38 4.40
C VAL A 80 6.71 17.18 4.59
N GLU A 81 6.32 18.01 3.61
CA GLU A 81 5.07 18.79 3.67
C GLU A 81 3.83 17.92 3.92
N GLN A 82 3.75 16.74 3.32
CA GLN A 82 2.63 15.83 3.54
C GLN A 82 2.66 15.22 4.94
N GLU A 83 3.83 14.84 5.46
CA GLU A 83 3.98 14.34 6.83
C GLU A 83 3.59 15.43 7.84
N GLU A 84 4.06 16.68 7.66
CA GLU A 84 3.71 17.82 8.50
C GLU A 84 2.22 18.16 8.42
N ALA A 85 1.60 17.98 7.25
CA ALA A 85 0.15 18.15 7.05
C ALA A 85 -0.70 17.03 7.67
N GLY A 86 -0.08 16.01 8.27
CA GLY A 86 -0.74 14.94 9.00
C GLY A 86 -1.05 13.70 8.18
N ALA A 87 -0.35 13.45 7.08
CA ALA A 87 -0.42 12.17 6.40
C ALA A 87 0.06 11.03 7.33
N ASP A 88 -0.56 9.88 7.22
CA ASP A 88 -0.16 8.66 7.92
C ASP A 88 0.72 7.74 7.04
N ILE A 89 0.55 7.84 5.73
CA ILE A 89 1.20 7.04 4.70
C ILE A 89 1.54 7.98 3.53
N LEU A 90 2.66 7.77 2.84
CA LEU A 90 2.97 8.48 1.59
C LEU A 90 2.81 7.55 0.40
N ASP A 91 2.02 7.97 -0.58
CA ASP A 91 1.86 7.26 -1.85
C ASP A 91 2.93 7.74 -2.83
N VAL A 92 3.74 6.81 -3.32
CA VAL A 92 4.89 7.08 -4.20
C VAL A 92 4.62 6.48 -5.57
N ASN A 93 4.41 7.35 -6.55
CA ASN A 93 4.28 7.00 -7.96
C ASN A 93 5.37 7.71 -8.76
N THR A 94 6.04 6.97 -9.64
CA THR A 94 7.13 7.48 -10.49
C THR A 94 6.86 7.26 -11.98
N GLY A 95 5.61 7.04 -12.35
CA GLY A 95 5.16 6.81 -13.72
C GLY A 95 5.29 8.07 -14.59
N VAL A 96 6.50 8.35 -15.05
CA VAL A 96 6.78 9.44 -15.99
C VAL A 96 7.02 8.86 -17.38
N PRO A 97 6.20 9.21 -18.39
CA PRO A 97 6.35 8.69 -19.73
C PRO A 97 7.76 8.93 -20.30
N GLY A 98 8.37 7.87 -20.82
CA GLY A 98 9.71 7.91 -21.44
C GLY A 98 10.87 7.82 -20.44
N ALA A 99 10.62 7.69 -19.15
CA ALA A 99 11.65 7.47 -18.14
C ALA A 99 11.75 5.99 -17.74
N ASP A 100 12.88 5.59 -17.15
CA ASP A 100 13.05 4.28 -16.50
C ASP A 100 12.38 4.32 -15.11
N GLU A 101 11.11 3.90 -15.07
CA GLU A 101 10.29 3.93 -13.86
C GLU A 101 10.90 3.11 -12.72
N LYS A 102 11.52 1.98 -13.03
CA LYS A 102 12.20 1.13 -12.05
C LYS A 102 13.32 1.87 -11.31
N THR A 103 14.18 2.56 -12.05
CA THR A 103 15.27 3.35 -11.48
C THR A 103 14.72 4.55 -10.71
N LEU A 104 13.70 5.23 -11.24
CA LEU A 104 13.05 6.34 -10.55
C LEU A 104 12.40 5.90 -9.25
N MET A 105 11.70 4.77 -9.23
CA MET A 105 11.08 4.22 -8.03
C MET A 105 12.12 3.91 -6.93
N THR A 106 13.22 3.26 -7.30
CA THR A 106 14.31 2.98 -6.36
C THR A 106 14.88 4.26 -5.76
N THR A 107 15.14 5.27 -6.59
CA THR A 107 15.69 6.56 -6.17
C THR A 107 14.71 7.31 -5.27
N ALA A 108 13.44 7.38 -5.67
CA ALA A 108 12.39 8.06 -4.90
C ALA A 108 12.18 7.41 -3.52
N VAL A 109 12.09 6.08 -3.44
CA VAL A 109 11.92 5.37 -2.18
C VAL A 109 13.10 5.64 -1.23
N ASN A 110 14.35 5.55 -1.72
CA ASN A 110 15.53 5.86 -0.90
C ASN A 110 15.53 7.30 -0.40
N LEU A 111 15.20 8.25 -1.28
CA LEU A 111 15.13 9.67 -0.93
C LEU A 111 14.05 9.93 0.13
N ILE A 112 12.83 9.46 -0.11
CA ILE A 112 11.69 9.70 0.78
C ILE A 112 11.94 9.08 2.15
N THR A 113 12.48 7.86 2.22
CA THR A 113 12.81 7.20 3.50
C THR A 113 13.94 7.88 4.26
N SER A 114 14.77 8.69 3.60
CA SER A 114 15.82 9.48 4.26
C SER A 114 15.28 10.72 4.98
N VAL A 115 14.10 11.24 4.57
CA VAL A 115 13.52 12.49 5.08
C VAL A 115 12.19 12.30 5.82
N SER A 116 11.51 11.19 5.64
CA SER A 116 10.22 10.87 6.29
C SER A 116 10.27 9.51 6.99
N ASN A 117 9.57 9.41 8.10
CA ASN A 117 9.42 8.16 8.86
C ASN A 117 8.12 7.42 8.51
N LEU A 118 7.30 7.94 7.61
CA LEU A 118 6.01 7.32 7.27
C LEU A 118 6.19 6.01 6.49
N PRO A 119 5.29 5.02 6.67
CA PRO A 119 5.21 3.91 5.76
C PRO A 119 4.79 4.37 4.36
N LEU A 120 5.20 3.63 3.34
CA LEU A 120 4.92 3.96 1.95
C LEU A 120 3.82 3.09 1.35
N SER A 121 3.03 3.71 0.49
CA SER A 121 2.25 3.06 -0.56
C SER A 121 3.07 3.12 -1.85
N VAL A 122 3.41 1.97 -2.41
CA VAL A 122 4.16 1.87 -3.66
C VAL A 122 3.15 1.73 -4.79
N ASP A 123 3.03 2.80 -5.59
CA ASP A 123 2.04 2.91 -6.67
C ASP A 123 2.72 2.80 -8.04
N SER A 124 2.49 1.70 -8.72
CA SER A 124 2.90 1.49 -10.11
C SER A 124 2.10 0.40 -10.79
N SER A 125 1.85 0.59 -12.09
CA SER A 125 1.35 -0.45 -13.00
C SER A 125 2.49 -1.29 -13.62
N ASP A 126 3.74 -0.81 -13.57
CA ASP A 126 4.91 -1.56 -13.98
C ASP A 126 5.38 -2.50 -12.87
N ILE A 127 5.33 -3.79 -13.15
CA ILE A 127 5.69 -4.84 -12.18
C ILE A 127 7.15 -4.75 -11.74
N ALA A 128 8.05 -4.35 -12.64
CA ALA A 128 9.47 -4.22 -12.31
C ALA A 128 9.73 -3.01 -11.41
N ALA A 129 9.04 -1.89 -11.64
CA ALA A 129 9.09 -0.72 -10.78
C ALA A 129 8.45 -1.01 -9.41
N LEU A 130 7.29 -1.68 -9.39
CA LEU A 130 6.63 -2.11 -8.15
C LEU A 130 7.54 -2.99 -7.31
N GLU A 131 8.16 -4.03 -7.92
CA GLU A 131 9.09 -4.90 -7.22
C GLU A 131 10.33 -4.14 -6.73
N ALA A 132 10.87 -3.21 -7.51
CA ALA A 132 12.01 -2.40 -7.12
C ALA A 132 11.68 -1.54 -5.88
N GLY A 133 10.52 -0.90 -5.85
CA GLY A 133 10.05 -0.13 -4.70
C GLY A 133 9.90 -0.99 -3.45
N LEU A 134 9.24 -2.15 -3.57
CA LEU A 134 9.06 -3.09 -2.45
C LEU A 134 10.39 -3.65 -1.92
N ARG A 135 11.36 -3.89 -2.79
CA ARG A 135 12.70 -4.36 -2.43
C ARG A 135 13.50 -3.31 -1.70
N THR A 136 13.34 -2.04 -2.09
CA THR A 136 14.10 -0.91 -1.56
C THR A 136 13.53 -0.42 -0.23
N PHE A 137 12.21 -0.49 -0.04
CA PHE A 137 11.57 0.03 1.15
C PHE A 137 11.82 -0.84 2.38
N PRO A 138 12.43 -0.29 3.47
CA PRO A 138 12.75 -1.05 4.68
C PRO A 138 11.55 -1.11 5.63
N GLY A 139 10.45 -1.74 5.22
CA GLY A 139 9.24 -1.82 6.03
C GLY A 139 8.16 -2.69 5.41
N LYS A 140 6.96 -2.64 5.99
CA LYS A 140 5.76 -3.25 5.43
C LYS A 140 4.99 -2.20 4.64
N ALA A 141 5.14 -2.22 3.32
CA ALA A 141 4.49 -1.32 2.39
C ALA A 141 3.01 -1.65 2.15
N LEU A 142 2.28 -0.70 1.59
CA LEU A 142 1.02 -0.89 0.89
C LEU A 142 1.32 -0.96 -0.62
N VAL A 143 0.87 -1.98 -1.31
CA VAL A 143 0.94 -2.09 -2.77
C VAL A 143 -0.29 -1.41 -3.37
N ASN A 144 -0.08 -0.46 -4.25
CA ASN A 144 -1.12 0.23 -5.01
C ASN A 144 -0.84 0.00 -6.51
N SER A 145 -1.54 -0.90 -7.19
CA SER A 145 -2.67 -1.68 -6.77
C SER A 145 -2.79 -2.99 -7.58
N VAL A 146 -3.73 -3.81 -7.21
CA VAL A 146 -4.23 -4.92 -8.01
C VAL A 146 -5.69 -4.64 -8.40
N ASN A 147 -6.14 -5.16 -9.55
CA ASN A 147 -7.53 -5.05 -9.97
C ASN A 147 -8.17 -6.43 -10.22
N GLY A 148 -9.41 -6.47 -10.72
CA GLY A 148 -10.15 -7.70 -10.98
C GLY A 148 -9.72 -8.49 -12.20
N GLU A 149 -8.75 -8.01 -12.99
CA GLU A 149 -8.20 -8.71 -14.14
C GLU A 149 -7.31 -9.88 -13.72
N ASP A 150 -7.45 -11.03 -14.37
CA ASP A 150 -6.64 -12.21 -14.04
C ASP A 150 -5.13 -11.98 -14.27
N SER A 151 -4.76 -11.15 -15.24
CA SER A 151 -3.39 -10.72 -15.51
C SER A 151 -2.80 -9.96 -14.32
N SER A 152 -3.54 -8.97 -13.80
CA SER A 152 -3.17 -8.16 -12.64
C SER A 152 -3.02 -9.02 -11.37
N LEU A 153 -4.02 -9.88 -11.10
CA LEU A 153 -3.99 -10.79 -9.95
C LEU A 153 -2.76 -11.70 -9.95
N LYS A 154 -2.45 -12.30 -11.12
CA LYS A 154 -1.30 -13.21 -11.27
C LYS A 154 0.05 -12.51 -11.19
N ALA A 155 0.14 -11.25 -11.62
CA ALA A 155 1.38 -10.50 -11.61
C ALA A 155 1.70 -9.87 -10.23
N VAL A 156 0.69 -9.28 -9.57
CA VAL A 156 0.89 -8.47 -8.36
C VAL A 156 0.83 -9.29 -7.07
N LEU A 157 -0.13 -10.23 -6.93
CA LEU A 157 -0.32 -10.93 -5.65
C LEU A 157 0.89 -11.76 -5.20
N PRO A 158 1.66 -12.43 -6.09
CA PRO A 158 2.90 -13.10 -5.70
C PRO A 158 3.96 -12.14 -5.12
N LEU A 159 4.04 -10.90 -5.64
CA LEU A 159 4.94 -9.87 -5.08
C LEU A 159 4.48 -9.44 -3.70
N VAL A 160 3.18 -9.17 -3.52
CA VAL A 160 2.60 -8.84 -2.21
C VAL A 160 2.94 -9.92 -1.20
N LYS A 161 2.78 -11.18 -1.55
CA LYS A 161 3.12 -12.32 -0.69
C LYS A 161 4.62 -12.40 -0.43
N LYS A 162 5.46 -12.25 -1.45
CA LYS A 162 6.92 -12.32 -1.36
C LYS A 162 7.48 -11.29 -0.38
N TYR A 163 6.97 -10.06 -0.41
CA TYR A 163 7.45 -8.96 0.42
C TYR A 163 6.65 -8.77 1.72
N GLY A 164 5.59 -9.56 1.94
CA GLY A 164 4.75 -9.45 3.13
C GLY A 164 4.01 -8.11 3.22
N ALA A 165 3.75 -7.48 2.08
CA ALA A 165 3.07 -6.19 1.99
C ALA A 165 1.55 -6.33 2.21
N ALA A 166 0.87 -5.21 2.46
CA ALA A 166 -0.57 -5.10 2.27
C ALA A 166 -0.86 -4.67 0.82
N VAL A 167 -2.11 -4.84 0.36
CA VAL A 167 -2.47 -4.54 -1.03
C VAL A 167 -3.81 -3.83 -1.14
N VAL A 168 -3.87 -2.82 -2.00
CA VAL A 168 -5.11 -2.18 -2.46
C VAL A 168 -5.66 -2.96 -3.65
N GLY A 169 -6.92 -3.39 -3.55
CA GLY A 169 -7.67 -4.00 -4.65
C GLY A 169 -8.69 -3.03 -5.21
N LEU A 170 -8.54 -2.66 -6.48
CA LEU A 170 -9.45 -1.76 -7.19
C LEU A 170 -10.65 -2.53 -7.73
N CYS A 171 -11.87 -2.05 -7.45
CA CYS A 171 -13.11 -2.62 -7.97
C CYS A 171 -13.33 -2.28 -9.44
N LEU A 172 -12.40 -2.67 -10.32
CA LEU A 172 -12.49 -2.59 -11.77
C LEU A 172 -11.96 -3.87 -12.42
N ASP A 173 -12.38 -4.15 -13.62
CA ASP A 173 -11.93 -5.26 -14.46
C ASP A 173 -11.76 -4.80 -15.92
N GLU A 174 -11.63 -5.76 -16.85
CA GLU A 174 -11.45 -5.51 -18.30
C GLU A 174 -12.58 -4.65 -18.91
N LYS A 175 -13.72 -4.55 -18.23
CA LYS A 175 -14.86 -3.71 -18.67
C LYS A 175 -14.83 -2.31 -18.04
N GLY A 176 -13.79 -2.03 -17.23
CA GLY A 176 -13.64 -0.78 -16.50
C GLY A 176 -14.36 -0.77 -15.15
N VAL A 177 -14.70 0.41 -14.65
CA VAL A 177 -15.36 0.60 -13.33
C VAL A 177 -16.86 0.30 -13.45
N PRO A 178 -17.41 -0.69 -12.73
CA PRO A 178 -18.84 -0.98 -12.73
C PRO A 178 -19.66 0.17 -12.17
N LYS A 179 -20.86 0.38 -12.73
CA LYS A 179 -21.76 1.45 -12.31
C LYS A 179 -22.52 1.14 -11.01
N ASP A 180 -22.74 -0.13 -10.70
CA ASP A 180 -23.53 -0.59 -9.57
C ASP A 180 -22.68 -1.21 -8.45
N ALA A 181 -23.20 -1.16 -7.22
CA ALA A 181 -22.53 -1.68 -6.04
C ALA A 181 -22.36 -3.20 -6.04
N GLU A 182 -23.29 -3.93 -6.64
CA GLU A 182 -23.24 -5.40 -6.66
C GLU A 182 -22.10 -5.91 -7.54
N SER A 183 -21.93 -5.32 -8.72
CA SER A 183 -20.81 -5.64 -9.63
C SER A 183 -19.45 -5.26 -9.00
N ARG A 184 -19.36 -4.11 -8.32
CA ARG A 184 -18.15 -3.74 -7.57
C ARG A 184 -17.86 -4.75 -6.46
N PHE A 185 -18.88 -5.17 -5.71
CA PHE A 185 -18.73 -6.17 -4.67
C PHE A 185 -18.26 -7.52 -5.22
N ARG A 186 -18.75 -7.92 -6.40
CA ARG A 186 -18.33 -9.16 -7.08
C ARG A 186 -16.86 -9.13 -7.44
N ILE A 187 -16.36 -8.01 -7.99
CA ILE A 187 -14.94 -7.83 -8.27
C ILE A 187 -14.13 -7.83 -6.97
N ALA A 188 -14.57 -7.11 -5.94
CA ALA A 188 -13.93 -7.12 -4.64
C ALA A 188 -13.81 -8.54 -4.06
N SER A 189 -14.87 -9.37 -4.18
CA SER A 189 -14.85 -10.77 -3.75
C SER A 189 -13.81 -11.57 -4.51
N LYS A 190 -13.75 -11.43 -5.85
CA LYS A 190 -12.75 -12.09 -6.70
C LYS A 190 -11.33 -11.75 -6.25
N ILE A 191 -11.04 -10.46 -5.99
CA ILE A 191 -9.71 -10.03 -5.53
C ILE A 191 -9.38 -10.61 -4.16
N VAL A 192 -10.32 -10.54 -3.21
CA VAL A 192 -10.12 -11.06 -1.85
C VAL A 192 -9.89 -12.57 -1.88
N ASP A 193 -10.66 -13.31 -2.64
CA ASP A 193 -10.52 -14.77 -2.75
C ASP A 193 -9.18 -15.17 -3.39
N ALA A 194 -8.76 -14.46 -4.44
CA ALA A 194 -7.45 -14.66 -5.07
C ALA A 194 -6.30 -14.35 -4.09
N ALA A 195 -6.37 -13.25 -3.36
CA ALA A 195 -5.36 -12.87 -2.38
C ALA A 195 -5.26 -13.88 -1.22
N LEU A 196 -6.40 -14.35 -0.71
CA LEU A 196 -6.45 -15.39 0.33
C LEU A 196 -5.88 -16.72 -0.17
N LYS A 197 -6.17 -17.09 -1.43
CA LYS A 197 -5.62 -18.28 -2.08
C LYS A 197 -4.10 -18.22 -2.23
N GLU A 198 -3.56 -17.03 -2.53
CA GLU A 198 -2.12 -16.79 -2.56
C GLU A 198 -1.49 -16.83 -1.15
N GLY A 199 -2.31 -16.80 -0.10
CA GLY A 199 -1.89 -16.83 1.30
C GLY A 199 -1.57 -15.44 1.88
N ILE A 200 -2.14 -14.38 1.30
CA ILE A 200 -2.11 -13.03 1.88
C ILE A 200 -3.15 -12.98 3.00
N PRO A 201 -2.80 -12.53 4.21
CA PRO A 201 -3.74 -12.42 5.31
C PRO A 201 -4.88 -11.45 4.99
N ARG A 202 -6.10 -11.74 5.46
CA ARG A 202 -7.28 -10.89 5.23
C ARG A 202 -7.09 -9.45 5.70
N GLU A 203 -6.38 -9.28 6.81
CA GLU A 203 -6.04 -7.97 7.36
C GLU A 203 -5.09 -7.13 6.48
N ASP A 204 -4.41 -7.75 5.54
CA ASP A 204 -3.49 -7.07 4.60
C ASP A 204 -4.16 -6.77 3.25
N ILE A 205 -5.47 -7.01 3.12
CA ILE A 205 -6.25 -6.71 1.93
C ILE A 205 -7.12 -5.49 2.22
N VAL A 206 -6.99 -4.46 1.38
CA VAL A 206 -7.75 -3.21 1.43
C VAL A 206 -8.44 -3.01 0.10
N ILE A 207 -9.74 -2.74 0.08
CA ILE A 207 -10.50 -2.60 -1.16
C ILE A 207 -10.85 -1.14 -1.42
N ASP A 208 -10.56 -0.67 -2.63
CA ASP A 208 -11.06 0.60 -3.17
C ASP A 208 -12.29 0.34 -4.05
N CYS A 209 -13.43 0.82 -3.56
CA CYS A 209 -14.68 0.72 -4.31
C CYS A 209 -14.80 1.74 -5.43
N LEU A 210 -13.80 2.59 -5.61
CA LEU A 210 -13.66 3.62 -6.64
C LEU A 210 -14.81 4.64 -6.61
N THR A 211 -14.46 5.91 -6.47
CA THR A 211 -15.40 7.02 -6.60
C THR A 211 -15.12 7.78 -7.88
N LEU A 212 -16.09 7.81 -8.76
CA LEU A 212 -16.07 8.72 -9.89
C LEU A 212 -16.47 10.12 -9.42
N THR A 213 -16.11 11.15 -10.19
CA THR A 213 -16.35 12.56 -9.85
C THR A 213 -17.83 12.78 -9.54
N VAL A 214 -18.15 13.14 -8.30
CA VAL A 214 -19.55 13.32 -7.83
C VAL A 214 -20.27 14.41 -8.63
N SER A 215 -19.55 15.42 -9.10
CA SER A 215 -20.10 16.47 -9.97
C SER A 215 -20.54 15.97 -11.35
N ALA A 216 -19.93 14.89 -11.84
CA ALA A 216 -20.29 14.31 -13.14
C ALA A 216 -21.39 13.25 -13.02
N GLU A 217 -21.39 12.46 -11.94
CA GLU A 217 -22.35 11.35 -11.75
C GLU A 217 -22.77 11.20 -10.28
N GLN A 218 -23.68 12.02 -9.78
CA GLN A 218 -24.14 11.99 -8.39
C GLN A 218 -24.75 10.63 -7.96
N SER A 219 -25.38 9.90 -8.86
CA SER A 219 -25.94 8.58 -8.60
C SER A 219 -24.86 7.56 -8.21
N GLN A 220 -23.66 7.67 -8.76
CA GLN A 220 -22.51 6.79 -8.50
C GLN A 220 -22.00 6.89 -7.07
N ALA A 221 -22.11 8.05 -6.43
CA ALA A 221 -21.69 8.22 -5.04
C ALA A 221 -22.49 7.30 -4.08
N LYS A 222 -23.80 7.15 -4.31
CA LYS A 222 -24.64 6.23 -3.53
C LYS A 222 -24.23 4.77 -3.71
N GLU A 223 -23.92 4.38 -4.95
CA GLU A 223 -23.46 3.01 -5.25
C GLU A 223 -22.07 2.74 -4.64
N THR A 224 -21.16 3.72 -4.64
CA THR A 224 -19.88 3.60 -3.95
C THR A 224 -20.06 3.38 -2.45
N LEU A 225 -20.89 4.18 -1.79
CA LEU A 225 -21.17 4.03 -0.35
C LEU A 225 -21.79 2.66 -0.02
N LYS A 226 -22.70 2.18 -0.87
CA LYS A 226 -23.31 0.86 -0.73
C LYS A 226 -22.27 -0.26 -0.91
N ALA A 227 -21.40 -0.16 -1.92
CA ALA A 227 -20.32 -1.10 -2.14
C ALA A 227 -19.36 -1.15 -0.95
N ILE A 228 -18.91 0.00 -0.42
CA ILE A 228 -18.07 0.09 0.78
C ILE A 228 -18.73 -0.61 1.97
N LYS A 229 -20.03 -0.35 2.21
CA LYS A 229 -20.77 -1.00 3.29
C LYS A 229 -20.80 -2.51 3.14
N ASP A 230 -21.04 -3.00 1.93
CA ASP A 230 -21.12 -4.44 1.65
C ASP A 230 -19.75 -5.12 1.76
N VAL A 231 -18.69 -4.51 1.23
CA VAL A 231 -17.31 -5.00 1.36
C VAL A 231 -16.92 -5.12 2.83
N LYS A 232 -17.11 -4.07 3.61
CA LYS A 232 -16.78 -4.09 5.05
C LYS A 232 -17.56 -5.14 5.82
N ARG A 233 -18.86 -5.27 5.55
CA ARG A 233 -19.74 -6.17 6.30
C ARG A 233 -19.56 -7.64 5.90
N LYS A 234 -19.50 -7.93 4.60
CA LYS A 234 -19.53 -9.29 4.05
C LYS A 234 -18.13 -9.87 3.91
N LEU A 235 -17.16 -9.11 3.38
CA LEU A 235 -15.78 -9.57 3.18
C LEU A 235 -14.89 -9.35 4.41
N LYS A 236 -15.27 -8.46 5.33
CA LYS A 236 -14.53 -8.14 6.57
C LYS A 236 -13.10 -7.69 6.31
N VAL A 237 -12.89 -6.95 5.23
CA VAL A 237 -11.64 -6.28 4.88
C VAL A 237 -11.77 -4.78 5.09
N LYS A 238 -10.64 -4.06 5.12
CA LYS A 238 -10.60 -2.60 5.16
C LYS A 238 -10.94 -2.04 3.79
N THR A 239 -11.32 -0.76 3.77
CA THR A 239 -11.57 -0.03 2.53
C THR A 239 -10.72 1.23 2.51
N VAL A 240 -10.28 1.60 1.33
CA VAL A 240 -9.69 2.90 1.01
C VAL A 240 -10.59 3.58 -0.01
N LEU A 241 -10.51 4.88 -0.09
CA LEU A 241 -11.21 5.66 -1.10
C LEU A 241 -10.26 6.69 -1.66
N GLY A 242 -9.89 6.52 -2.93
CA GLY A 242 -9.23 7.55 -3.72
C GLY A 242 -10.30 8.50 -4.24
N CYS A 243 -10.16 9.79 -3.98
CA CYS A 243 -11.00 10.81 -4.57
C CYS A 243 -10.27 11.41 -5.78
N LEU A 244 -10.75 11.10 -6.99
CA LEU A 244 -10.26 11.74 -8.21
C LEU A 244 -10.78 13.18 -8.25
N LEU A 245 -10.03 14.11 -7.66
CA LEU A 245 -10.34 15.55 -7.68
C LEU A 245 -9.81 16.21 -8.95
N TYR A 246 -10.07 15.62 -10.11
CA TYR A 246 -9.56 16.13 -11.40
C TYR A 246 -10.21 17.44 -11.87
N THR A 247 -11.16 18.01 -11.14
CA THR A 247 -11.95 19.13 -11.69
C THR A 247 -12.14 20.32 -10.75
N SER A 248 -11.53 20.32 -9.58
CA SER A 248 -11.54 21.51 -8.71
C SER A 248 -10.11 21.77 -8.26
N PRO A 249 -9.46 22.84 -8.77
CA PRO A 249 -8.26 23.32 -8.10
C PRO A 249 -8.62 23.55 -6.64
N SER A 250 -7.88 22.91 -5.75
CA SER A 250 -8.00 23.21 -4.33
C SER A 250 -7.65 24.68 -4.15
N PRO A 251 -8.39 25.45 -3.34
CA PRO A 251 -8.00 26.82 -3.00
C PRO A 251 -6.62 26.93 -2.35
N ARG A 252 -5.91 25.82 -2.19
CA ARG A 252 -4.60 25.68 -1.58
C ARG A 252 -3.51 25.19 -2.54
N ASP A 253 -3.83 25.03 -3.84
CA ASP A 253 -2.86 24.67 -4.89
C ASP A 253 -2.28 25.94 -5.55
#